data_bb594f4ae7a0da413400756901666f10
#
_entry.id   bb594f4ae7a0da413400756901666f10
#
_cell.length_a   1.000
_cell.length_b   1.000
_cell.length_c   1.000
_cell.angle_alpha   90.00
_cell.angle_beta   90.00
_cell.angle_gamma   90.00
#
_symmetry.space_group_name_H-M   'P 1'
#
loop_
_entity.id
_entity.type
_entity.pdbx_description
1 polymer ?
#
loop_
_entity_poly.entity_id
_entity_poly.type
_entity_poly.pdbx_seq_one_letter_code
_entity_poly.pdbx_strand_id
1 'polypeptide(L)'
;MIDSRYVQTMARYNSWQNNQLMPVLEAMSHAELTKDRGAFFGSLMATANHLLWGDILWMSRFDPSVQPPQVGGADSTKLHPKIMSWAADRFRMDGKIRFWADGLRAVDLIGDITWYSGSQERDITTPLATAIVHFFNHQTHHRGQIHAMLTASGRKAPVSDLVFMPQDA
;
A
#
# COMPACT_ATOMS: atom_id res chain seq x y z
N MET A 1 1.18 19.00 11.65
CA MET A 1 1.44 18.75 10.21
C MET A 1 0.24 18.03 9.60
N ILE A 2 -0.18 16.87 10.14
CA ILE A 2 -1.42 16.16 9.77
C ILE A 2 -2.33 16.04 10.98
N ASP A 3 -3.61 15.78 10.74
CA ASP A 3 -4.61 15.46 11.76
C ASP A 3 -5.24 14.07 11.50
N SER A 4 -6.09 13.59 12.40
CA SER A 4 -6.75 12.30 12.24
C SER A 4 -7.67 12.25 11.00
N ARG A 5 -8.25 13.38 10.60
CA ARG A 5 -9.12 13.46 9.39
C ARG A 5 -8.31 13.22 8.11
N TYR A 6 -7.08 13.74 8.06
CA TYR A 6 -6.17 13.44 6.95
C TYR A 6 -5.91 11.93 6.86
N VAL A 7 -5.59 11.28 7.99
CA VAL A 7 -5.29 9.84 8.02
C VAL A 7 -6.51 9.02 7.61
N GLN A 8 -7.69 9.35 8.14
CA GLN A 8 -8.95 8.71 7.78
C GLN A 8 -9.27 8.86 6.28
N THR A 9 -9.10 10.08 5.75
CA THR A 9 -9.32 10.35 4.32
C THR A 9 -8.39 9.52 3.45
N MET A 10 -7.11 9.46 3.78
CA MET A 10 -6.13 8.71 3.01
C MET A 10 -6.30 7.19 3.14
N ALA A 11 -6.73 6.70 4.30
CA ALA A 11 -7.08 5.28 4.50
C ALA A 11 -8.29 4.86 3.63
N ARG A 12 -9.33 5.70 3.58
CA ARG A 12 -10.48 5.50 2.69
C ARG A 12 -10.06 5.55 1.22
N TYR A 13 -9.27 6.54 0.84
CA TYR A 13 -8.75 6.66 -0.52
C TYR A 13 -7.94 5.43 -0.93
N ASN A 14 -7.05 4.95 -0.06
CA ASN A 14 -6.28 3.73 -0.32
C ASN A 14 -7.19 2.52 -0.57
N SER A 15 -8.17 2.29 0.30
CA SER A 15 -9.16 1.21 0.16
C SER A 15 -9.96 1.34 -1.14
N TRP A 16 -10.48 2.54 -1.45
CA TRP A 16 -11.21 2.81 -2.68
C TRP A 16 -10.38 2.52 -3.94
N GLN A 17 -9.11 2.96 -3.96
CA GLN A 17 -8.20 2.69 -5.08
C GLN A 17 -7.94 1.18 -5.26
N ASN A 18 -7.70 0.47 -4.17
CA ASN A 18 -7.43 -0.96 -4.23
C ASN A 18 -8.68 -1.76 -4.62
N ASN A 19 -9.87 -1.36 -4.16
CA ASN A 19 -11.13 -1.98 -4.54
C ASN A 19 -11.44 -1.85 -6.04
N GLN A 20 -10.98 -0.78 -6.69
CA GLN A 20 -11.07 -0.64 -8.15
C GLN A 20 -9.98 -1.44 -8.88
N LEU A 21 -8.78 -1.55 -8.28
CA LEU A 21 -7.63 -2.20 -8.89
C LEU A 21 -7.75 -3.74 -8.84
N MET A 22 -8.21 -4.30 -7.73
CA MET A 22 -8.30 -5.76 -7.54
C MET A 22 -9.01 -6.47 -8.69
N PRO A 23 -10.25 -6.12 -9.10
CA PRO A 23 -10.93 -6.82 -10.19
C PRO A 23 -10.22 -6.68 -11.54
N VAL A 24 -9.49 -5.57 -11.77
CA VAL A 24 -8.70 -5.40 -12.99
C VAL A 24 -7.54 -6.40 -13.04
N LEU A 25 -6.84 -6.58 -11.92
CA LEU A 25 -5.72 -7.53 -11.85
C LEU A 25 -6.22 -8.98 -11.83
N GLU A 26 -7.32 -9.29 -11.14
CA GLU A 26 -7.92 -10.63 -11.08
C GLU A 26 -8.39 -11.12 -12.45
N ALA A 27 -8.83 -10.22 -13.33
CA ALA A 27 -9.24 -10.54 -14.70
C ALA A 27 -8.05 -10.81 -15.65
N MET A 28 -6.80 -10.65 -15.18
CA MET A 28 -5.60 -10.86 -16.00
C MET A 28 -5.05 -12.27 -15.80
N SER A 29 -4.51 -12.85 -16.88
CA SER A 29 -3.78 -14.11 -16.79
C SER A 29 -2.49 -13.94 -15.98
N HIS A 30 -2.00 -15.01 -15.37
CA HIS A 30 -0.74 -15.00 -14.65
C HIS A 30 0.42 -14.52 -15.53
N ALA A 31 0.46 -14.93 -16.79
CA ALA A 31 1.47 -14.51 -17.76
C ALA A 31 1.44 -12.98 -17.99
N GLU A 32 0.27 -12.36 -18.08
CA GLU A 32 0.15 -10.90 -18.22
C GLU A 32 0.57 -10.17 -16.95
N LEU A 33 0.20 -10.69 -15.77
CA LEU A 33 0.56 -10.11 -14.47
C LEU A 33 2.06 -10.14 -14.21
N THR A 34 2.76 -11.18 -14.67
CA THR A 34 4.20 -11.38 -14.44
C THR A 34 5.08 -10.93 -15.59
N LYS A 35 4.47 -10.51 -16.73
CA LYS A 35 5.20 -9.98 -17.87
C LYS A 35 6.04 -8.76 -17.46
N ASP A 36 7.32 -8.77 -17.82
CA ASP A 36 8.19 -7.60 -17.67
C ASP A 36 7.68 -6.44 -18.56
N ARG A 37 7.50 -5.28 -17.95
CA ARG A 37 7.01 -4.07 -18.60
C ARG A 37 8.00 -2.90 -18.49
N GLY A 38 9.24 -3.16 -18.11
CA GLY A 38 10.29 -2.16 -17.93
C GLY A 38 10.04 -1.20 -16.74
N ALA A 39 9.12 -1.52 -15.82
CA ALA A 39 8.90 -0.76 -14.61
C ALA A 39 9.95 -1.09 -13.54
N PHE A 40 10.05 -0.30 -12.46
CA PHE A 40 11.06 -0.47 -11.42
C PHE A 40 11.10 -1.91 -10.85
N PHE A 41 9.94 -2.51 -10.60
CA PHE A 41 9.83 -3.91 -10.18
C PHE A 41 9.50 -4.88 -11.34
N GLY A 42 9.63 -4.44 -12.57
CA GLY A 42 9.43 -5.22 -13.78
C GLY A 42 7.96 -5.45 -14.14
N SER A 43 7.11 -5.93 -13.21
CA SER A 43 5.76 -6.41 -13.54
C SER A 43 4.67 -5.88 -12.61
N LEU A 44 3.42 -6.03 -13.05
CA LEU A 44 2.23 -5.71 -12.24
C LEU A 44 2.22 -6.51 -10.93
N MET A 45 2.44 -7.82 -11.01
CA MET A 45 2.41 -8.70 -9.84
C MET A 45 3.50 -8.36 -8.83
N ALA A 46 4.71 -8.09 -9.31
CA ALA A 46 5.84 -7.72 -8.47
C ALA A 46 5.59 -6.38 -7.75
N THR A 47 5.08 -5.37 -8.47
CA THR A 47 4.75 -4.06 -7.91
C THR A 47 3.59 -4.15 -6.91
N ALA A 48 2.55 -4.92 -7.21
CA ALA A 48 1.42 -5.14 -6.31
C ALA A 48 1.85 -5.85 -5.02
N ASN A 49 2.70 -6.87 -5.12
CA ASN A 49 3.28 -7.56 -3.97
C ASN A 49 4.11 -6.62 -3.09
N HIS A 50 5.01 -5.84 -3.70
CA HIS A 50 5.84 -4.89 -2.97
C HIS A 50 4.98 -3.85 -2.22
N LEU A 51 3.94 -3.34 -2.86
CA LEU A 51 3.03 -2.38 -2.26
C LEU A 51 2.32 -2.97 -1.03
N LEU A 52 1.77 -4.18 -1.14
CA LEU A 52 1.13 -4.87 -0.02
C LEU A 52 2.14 -5.19 1.09
N TRP A 53 3.34 -5.64 0.74
CA TRP A 53 4.42 -5.90 1.68
C TRP A 53 4.78 -4.62 2.46
N GLY A 54 4.90 -3.49 1.78
CA GLY A 54 5.18 -2.19 2.39
C GLY A 54 4.08 -1.76 3.36
N ASP A 55 2.82 -1.98 3.00
CA ASP A 55 1.68 -1.67 3.86
C ASP A 55 1.68 -2.55 5.13
N ILE A 56 1.93 -3.85 5.00
CA ILE A 56 2.05 -4.76 6.16
C ILE A 56 3.21 -4.30 7.07
N LEU A 57 4.35 -3.98 6.49
CA LEU A 57 5.53 -3.54 7.23
C LEU A 57 5.26 -2.25 8.02
N TRP A 58 4.68 -1.24 7.39
CA TRP A 58 4.39 0.02 8.07
C TRP A 58 3.27 -0.13 9.09
N MET A 59 2.22 -0.87 8.76
CA MET A 59 1.15 -1.14 9.73
C MET A 59 1.64 -1.90 10.95
N SER A 60 2.58 -2.83 10.82
CA SER A 60 3.17 -3.52 11.98
C SER A 60 3.97 -2.59 12.91
N ARG A 61 4.35 -1.42 12.41
CA ARG A 61 5.02 -0.37 13.22
C ARG A 61 4.03 0.59 13.87
N PHE A 62 2.88 0.83 13.21
CA PHE A 62 1.85 1.74 13.71
C PHE A 62 0.85 1.06 14.65
N ASP A 63 0.60 -0.23 14.45
CA ASP A 63 -0.38 -1.02 15.20
C ASP A 63 0.26 -2.34 15.68
N PRO A 64 0.49 -2.50 16.99
CA PRO A 64 1.10 -3.72 17.55
C PRO A 64 0.29 -5.01 17.29
N SER A 65 -0.99 -4.90 16.92
CA SER A 65 -1.81 -6.07 16.56
C SER A 65 -1.49 -6.64 15.18
N VAL A 66 -0.77 -5.88 14.35
CA VAL A 66 -0.38 -6.29 12.99
C VAL A 66 1.01 -6.94 13.04
N GLN A 67 1.09 -8.20 12.61
CA GLN A 67 2.38 -8.89 12.50
C GLN A 67 3.17 -8.37 11.29
N PRO A 68 4.50 -8.24 11.39
CA PRO A 68 5.33 -7.85 10.25
C PRO A 68 5.27 -8.90 9.13
N PRO A 69 5.63 -8.53 7.89
CA PRO A 69 5.64 -9.47 6.79
C PRO A 69 6.67 -10.59 7.04
N GLN A 70 6.34 -11.81 6.61
CA GLN A 70 7.19 -12.99 6.82
C GLN A 70 8.44 -13.00 5.94
N VAL A 71 8.44 -12.20 4.85
CA VAL A 71 9.56 -12.08 3.92
C VAL A 71 10.26 -10.72 4.08
N GLY A 72 11.58 -10.71 3.92
CA GLY A 72 12.37 -9.48 3.97
C GLY A 72 12.16 -8.58 2.73
N GLY A 73 12.72 -7.37 2.79
CA GLY A 73 12.58 -6.37 1.72
C GLY A 73 13.07 -6.85 0.36
N ALA A 74 14.13 -7.66 0.31
CA ALA A 74 14.67 -8.24 -0.92
C ALA A 74 13.66 -9.16 -1.65
N ASP A 75 12.75 -9.79 -0.90
CA ASP A 75 11.71 -10.67 -1.44
C ASP A 75 10.30 -10.04 -1.41
N SER A 76 10.20 -8.74 -1.17
CA SER A 76 8.94 -8.00 -1.11
C SER A 76 8.07 -8.16 -2.36
N THR A 77 8.70 -8.33 -3.53
CA THR A 77 8.03 -8.56 -4.83
C THR A 77 7.46 -9.96 -5.00
N LYS A 78 7.77 -10.89 -4.07
CA LYS A 78 7.37 -12.31 -4.12
C LYS A 78 6.43 -12.69 -2.96
N LEU A 79 5.80 -11.73 -2.31
CA LEU A 79 4.94 -11.95 -1.12
C LEU A 79 3.85 -13.01 -1.40
N HIS A 80 3.20 -12.92 -2.54
CA HIS A 80 2.19 -13.88 -3.00
C HIS A 80 2.51 -14.36 -4.42
N PRO A 81 2.47 -15.69 -4.67
CA PRO A 81 2.68 -16.23 -6.02
C PRO A 81 1.43 -16.12 -6.92
N LYS A 82 0.24 -15.92 -6.33
CA LYS A 82 -1.04 -15.90 -7.05
C LYS A 82 -1.82 -14.64 -6.73
N ILE A 83 -2.48 -14.08 -7.74
CA ILE A 83 -3.28 -12.86 -7.61
C ILE A 83 -4.42 -13.01 -6.60
N MET A 84 -5.07 -14.16 -6.53
CA MET A 84 -6.18 -14.40 -5.60
C MET A 84 -5.74 -14.35 -4.13
N SER A 85 -4.56 -14.87 -3.80
CA SER A 85 -4.01 -14.76 -2.43
C SER A 85 -3.58 -13.33 -2.10
N TRP A 86 -3.01 -12.63 -3.08
CA TRP A 86 -2.71 -11.20 -2.95
C TRP A 86 -3.98 -10.38 -2.70
N ALA A 87 -5.03 -10.58 -3.50
CA ALA A 87 -6.30 -9.84 -3.38
C ALA A 87 -6.96 -10.06 -2.02
N ALA A 88 -6.97 -11.30 -1.52
CA ALA A 88 -7.51 -11.62 -0.20
C ALA A 88 -6.75 -10.91 0.94
N ASP A 89 -5.42 -10.87 0.88
CA ASP A 89 -4.60 -10.17 1.88
C ASP A 89 -4.68 -8.65 1.72
N ARG A 90 -4.76 -8.15 0.48
CA ARG A 90 -4.98 -6.73 0.20
C ARG A 90 -6.29 -6.23 0.83
N PHE A 91 -7.38 -6.95 0.61
CA PHE A 91 -8.67 -6.63 1.20
C PHE A 91 -8.62 -6.59 2.74
N ARG A 92 -7.98 -7.61 3.36
CA ARG A 92 -7.81 -7.63 4.82
C ARG A 92 -6.96 -6.49 5.33
N MET A 93 -5.87 -6.15 4.63
CA MET A 93 -4.99 -5.06 5.04
C MET A 93 -5.67 -3.70 4.90
N ASP A 94 -6.44 -3.46 3.83
CA ASP A 94 -7.23 -2.23 3.69
C ASP A 94 -8.22 -2.06 4.84
N GLY A 95 -8.88 -3.14 5.26
CA GLY A 95 -9.74 -3.13 6.44
C GLY A 95 -9.01 -2.77 7.73
N LYS A 96 -7.80 -3.33 7.94
CA LYS A 96 -6.97 -2.99 9.10
C LYS A 96 -6.50 -1.53 9.07
N ILE A 97 -6.08 -1.02 7.92
CA ILE A 97 -5.66 0.38 7.77
C ILE A 97 -6.84 1.32 8.09
N ARG A 98 -8.04 1.03 7.60
CA ARG A 98 -9.24 1.82 7.90
C ARG A 98 -9.57 1.79 9.39
N PHE A 99 -9.63 0.60 10.00
CA PHE A 99 -9.92 0.44 11.42
C PHE A 99 -8.92 1.19 12.30
N TRP A 100 -7.64 1.07 12.01
CA TRP A 100 -6.58 1.83 12.69
C TRP A 100 -6.79 3.34 12.54
N ALA A 101 -7.01 3.82 11.33
CA ALA A 101 -7.20 5.24 11.05
C ALA A 101 -8.42 5.84 11.76
N ASP A 102 -9.53 5.07 11.83
CA ASP A 102 -10.76 5.50 12.51
C ASP A 102 -10.60 5.60 14.03
N GLY A 103 -9.70 4.80 14.60
CA GLY A 103 -9.38 4.82 16.03
C GLY A 103 -8.44 5.94 16.46
N LEU A 104 -7.78 6.65 15.52
CA LEU A 104 -6.76 7.65 15.84
C LEU A 104 -7.37 8.94 16.40
N ARG A 105 -6.75 9.41 17.48
CA ARG A 105 -7.00 10.72 18.09
C ARG A 105 -5.82 11.65 17.79
N ALA A 106 -6.01 12.95 17.95
CA ALA A 106 -4.95 13.93 17.71
C ALA A 106 -3.67 13.68 18.53
N VAL A 107 -3.83 13.18 19.77
CA VAL A 107 -2.70 12.86 20.65
C VAL A 107 -1.87 11.67 20.13
N ASP A 108 -2.49 10.73 19.44
CA ASP A 108 -1.84 9.53 18.91
C ASP A 108 -0.93 9.81 17.69
N LEU A 109 -0.98 11.04 17.16
CA LEU A 109 -0.15 11.51 16.03
C LEU A 109 1.08 12.33 16.49
N ILE A 110 1.28 12.46 17.82
CA ILE A 110 2.37 13.24 18.42
C ILE A 110 3.54 12.31 18.77
N GLY A 111 4.77 12.82 18.64
CA GLY A 111 5.98 12.11 18.97
C GLY A 111 6.68 11.49 17.78
N ASP A 112 7.63 10.63 18.08
CA ASP A 112 8.51 10.00 17.11
C ASP A 112 8.25 8.49 17.04
N ILE A 113 8.61 7.90 15.90
CA ILE A 113 8.67 6.45 15.71
C ILE A 113 10.12 6.05 15.40
N THR A 114 10.58 4.99 16.05
CA THR A 114 11.92 4.42 15.81
C THR A 114 11.79 2.99 15.31
N TRP A 115 12.56 2.65 14.27
CA TRP A 115 12.64 1.27 13.74
C TRP A 115 14.04 0.97 13.22
N TYR A 116 14.42 -0.30 13.24
CA TYR A 116 15.63 -0.75 12.56
C TYR A 116 15.39 -0.80 11.05
N SER A 117 16.22 -0.10 10.29
CA SER A 117 16.19 -0.10 8.82
C SER A 117 17.21 -1.10 8.28
N GLY A 118 16.74 -2.22 7.70
CA GLY A 118 17.63 -3.20 7.09
C GLY A 118 18.39 -2.67 5.86
N SER A 119 17.86 -1.64 5.16
CA SER A 119 18.55 -1.03 4.01
C SER A 119 19.61 0.00 4.41
N GLN A 120 19.51 0.57 5.62
CA GLN A 120 20.46 1.54 6.18
C GLN A 120 21.32 0.93 7.30
N GLU A 121 21.04 -0.30 7.69
CA GLU A 121 21.72 -1.07 8.73
C GLU A 121 21.84 -0.32 10.09
N ARG A 122 20.82 0.47 10.41
CA ARG A 122 20.76 1.28 11.66
C ARG A 122 19.34 1.59 12.08
N ASP A 123 19.20 2.03 13.32
CA ASP A 123 17.95 2.61 13.79
C ASP A 123 17.68 3.98 13.12
N ILE A 124 16.45 4.14 12.70
CA ILE A 124 15.92 5.39 12.14
C ILE A 124 14.84 5.91 13.08
N THR A 125 14.96 7.16 13.47
CA THR A 125 13.93 7.88 14.23
C THR A 125 13.40 9.04 13.39
N THR A 126 12.08 9.18 13.33
CA THR A 126 11.44 10.30 12.60
C THR A 126 10.11 10.65 13.28
N PRO A 127 9.61 11.90 13.12
CA PRO A 127 8.27 12.23 13.58
C PRO A 127 7.23 11.26 13.03
N LEU A 128 6.35 10.74 13.90
CA LEU A 128 5.31 9.79 13.51
C LEU A 128 4.45 10.33 12.36
N ALA A 129 4.10 11.61 12.39
CA ALA A 129 3.37 12.27 11.31
C ALA A 129 4.08 12.16 9.95
N THR A 130 5.42 12.26 9.93
CA THR A 130 6.21 12.08 8.70
C THR A 130 6.17 10.64 8.19
N ALA A 131 6.28 9.68 9.11
CA ALA A 131 6.17 8.25 8.76
C ALA A 131 4.80 7.90 8.16
N ILE A 132 3.72 8.46 8.72
CA ILE A 132 2.35 8.27 8.20
C ILE A 132 2.18 8.91 6.81
N VAL A 133 2.70 10.12 6.60
CA VAL A 133 2.68 10.76 5.27
C VAL A 133 3.49 9.94 4.27
N HIS A 134 4.67 9.43 4.66
CA HIS A 134 5.46 8.53 3.82
C HIS A 134 4.68 7.27 3.44
N PHE A 135 3.99 6.64 4.40
CA PHE A 135 3.16 5.46 4.16
C PHE A 135 2.13 5.67 3.04
N PHE A 136 1.36 6.75 3.07
CA PHE A 136 0.39 7.05 2.02
C PHE A 136 1.03 7.48 0.69
N ASN A 137 2.15 8.20 0.74
CA ASN A 137 2.91 8.55 -0.47
C ASN A 137 3.49 7.32 -1.16
N HIS A 138 4.00 6.35 -0.40
CA HIS A 138 4.48 5.07 -0.92
C HIS A 138 3.37 4.32 -1.67
N GLN A 139 2.16 4.27 -1.08
CA GLN A 139 0.99 3.67 -1.73
C GLN A 139 0.65 4.38 -3.05
N THR A 140 0.60 5.71 -3.04
CA THR A 140 0.30 6.51 -4.25
C THR A 140 1.34 6.31 -5.32
N HIS A 141 2.64 6.29 -4.96
CA HIS A 141 3.75 6.10 -5.88
C HIS A 141 3.64 4.75 -6.62
N HIS A 142 3.47 3.65 -5.89
CA HIS A 142 3.43 2.33 -6.52
C HIS A 142 2.11 2.05 -7.25
N ARG A 143 0.98 2.58 -6.80
CA ARG A 143 -0.26 2.54 -7.60
C ARG A 143 -0.11 3.32 -8.91
N GLY A 144 0.60 4.45 -8.90
CA GLY A 144 0.94 5.18 -10.12
C GLY A 144 1.75 4.34 -11.11
N GLN A 145 2.70 3.53 -10.62
CA GLN A 145 3.46 2.59 -11.46
C GLN A 145 2.56 1.49 -12.03
N ILE A 146 1.65 0.92 -11.23
CA ILE A 146 0.66 -0.07 -11.71
C ILE A 146 -0.25 0.56 -12.76
N HIS A 147 -0.74 1.77 -12.51
CA HIS A 147 -1.59 2.53 -13.45
C HIS A 147 -0.88 2.74 -14.79
N ALA A 148 0.38 3.16 -14.78
CA ALA A 148 1.18 3.34 -15.98
C ALA A 148 1.36 2.02 -16.77
N MET A 149 1.63 0.91 -16.08
CA MET A 149 1.75 -0.41 -16.72
C MET A 149 0.43 -0.89 -17.35
N LEU A 150 -0.71 -0.64 -16.69
CA LEU A 150 -2.03 -0.98 -17.22
C LEU A 150 -2.34 -0.18 -18.48
N THR A 151 -2.19 1.14 -18.44
CA THR A 151 -2.46 2.02 -19.57
C THR A 151 -1.53 1.75 -20.76
N ALA A 152 -0.24 1.53 -20.50
CA ALA A 152 0.72 1.16 -21.54
C ALA A 152 0.40 -0.20 -22.20
N SER A 153 -0.36 -1.07 -21.51
CA SER A 153 -0.83 -2.34 -22.09
C SER A 153 -2.20 -2.24 -22.78
N GLY A 154 -2.73 -1.04 -22.95
CA GLY A 154 -4.06 -0.78 -23.56
C GLY A 154 -5.24 -1.11 -22.64
N ARG A 155 -5.02 -1.36 -21.34
CA ARG A 155 -6.08 -1.61 -20.38
C ARG A 155 -6.57 -0.31 -19.75
N LYS A 156 -7.86 -0.30 -19.42
CA LYS A 156 -8.42 0.81 -18.63
C LYS A 156 -7.91 0.70 -17.20
N ALA A 157 -7.20 1.73 -16.74
CA ALA A 157 -6.81 1.85 -15.35
C ALA A 157 -7.92 2.53 -14.52
N PRO A 158 -7.97 2.28 -13.19
CA PRO A 158 -8.91 2.94 -12.30
C PRO A 158 -8.76 4.46 -12.26
N VAL A 159 -9.83 5.17 -11.89
CA VAL A 159 -9.76 6.61 -11.58
C VAL A 159 -8.94 6.80 -10.32
N SER A 160 -7.92 7.69 -10.36
CA SER A 160 -6.99 7.91 -9.25
C SER A 160 -7.11 9.28 -8.59
N ASP A 161 -7.96 10.16 -9.10
CA ASP A 161 -8.12 11.50 -8.54
C ASP A 161 -8.88 11.45 -7.22
N LEU A 162 -8.23 11.85 -6.14
CA LEU A 162 -8.80 11.84 -4.78
C LEU A 162 -10.12 12.63 -4.70
N VAL A 163 -10.24 13.70 -5.47
CA VAL A 163 -11.44 14.56 -5.50
C VAL A 163 -12.69 13.84 -6.05
N PHE A 164 -12.52 12.71 -6.73
CA PHE A 164 -13.61 11.89 -7.26
C PHE A 164 -13.93 10.67 -6.38
N MET A 165 -13.27 10.55 -5.22
CA MET A 165 -13.62 9.50 -4.28
C MET A 165 -15.04 9.72 -3.74
N PRO A 166 -15.94 8.71 -3.82
CA PRO A 166 -17.28 8.80 -3.24
C PRO A 166 -17.24 9.08 -1.74
N GLN A 167 -18.26 9.78 -1.22
CA GLN A 167 -18.32 10.14 0.21
C GLN A 167 -18.49 8.90 1.12
N ASP A 168 -19.08 7.84 0.59
CA ASP A 168 -19.36 6.56 1.24
C ASP A 168 -18.31 5.46 0.94
N ALA A 169 -17.20 5.80 0.29
CA ALA A 169 -16.13 4.85 -0.07
C ALA A 169 -15.35 4.30 1.14
#